data_85bd538d29d452dcef77265d365cfec9
#
_entry.id   85bd538d29d452dcef77265d365cfec9
#
_cell.length_a   1.000
_cell.length_b   1.000
_cell.length_c   1.000
_cell.angle_alpha   90.00
_cell.angle_beta   90.00
_cell.angle_gamma   90.00
#
_symmetry.space_group_name_H-M   'P 1'
#
loop_
_entity.id
_entity.type
_entity.pdbx_description
1 polymer ?
#
loop_
_entity_poly.entity_id
_entity_poly.type
_entity_poly.pdbx_seq_one_letter_code
_entity_poly.pdbx_strand_id
1 'polypeptide(L)'
;MLSRKLRSMFGTVVGLAMVLSLVGGSVAQAAALSQTQINAIVSLLQSFGADAGTVANVTASLNGQPTTGGTTTTTSGSGYNFATDLTVGSKGADVTALQQVLVSGGYLTMPAGVAYGYFGSITKAAVIKYQLAKGIAPAAGYFGPKTRASMSGSSVTTTTTTTSTGTDLAVSLAATSPVAGAVINGQAAANLAEYTFTNKSSAPALVTNVTLMRGGVSADTTLNNVYLFSGATRLTESATVSSGKITFNAGAGLFTVPAGGSVTVAVKADILSTAAAGQTVNVSLTGVTSNVAVAAVYPISGSTMTVATASDLATVTLASTSVSTTLEAGSINQTIWGSSFTQAGRAVYLKSLAVKVIGSVPADSFQNLKLFVSGVQVATATGVDANGMITFDLTSNPYKIDSSRNLEIRADIVNGSTRTFSVSLQNVADIQVIDSNYNIGISVAGTLPTTNTITVSGGTLAISLDSTLGSSDVVLGSTGVSLAKYTVKAYGENMKTSYLKVAASQDLTNVTLYLNGSSISSSQNVSSTTATTFSLGSSMIINAGTTATLEIRGDLKNAAGTSIATSSTVIVTLQSYTNNTQGSYSSALTTY
;
A
#
# COMPACT_ATOMS: atom_id res chain seq x y z
N MET A 1 44.73 24.94 -8.51
CA MET A 1 45.29 24.70 -7.18
C MET A 1 44.49 25.29 -6.02
N LEU A 2 43.41 26.01 -6.29
CA LEU A 2 42.56 26.64 -5.25
C LEU A 2 41.50 25.73 -4.60
N SER A 3 41.15 24.61 -5.28
CA SER A 3 40.03 23.73 -4.80
C SER A 3 40.40 22.76 -3.68
N ARG A 4 41.68 22.45 -3.49
CA ARG A 4 42.14 21.51 -2.44
C ARG A 4 42.28 22.16 -1.07
N LYS A 5 42.60 23.48 -1.01
CA LYS A 5 42.71 24.22 0.26
C LYS A 5 41.35 24.49 0.91
N LEU A 6 40.29 24.68 0.09
CA LEU A 6 38.95 24.95 0.60
C LEU A 6 38.29 23.72 1.28
N ARG A 7 38.60 22.51 0.80
CA ARG A 7 38.09 21.25 1.43
C ARG A 7 38.76 20.90 2.75
N SER A 8 40.02 21.35 2.93
CA SER A 8 40.75 21.12 4.18
C SER A 8 40.30 22.06 5.31
N MET A 9 39.85 23.27 4.98
CA MET A 9 39.35 24.23 5.98
C MET A 9 37.93 23.86 6.48
N PHE A 10 37.07 23.25 5.63
CA PHE A 10 35.77 22.80 6.08
C PHE A 10 35.85 21.59 7.04
N GLY A 11 36.84 20.71 6.85
CA GLY A 11 37.08 19.58 7.76
C GLY A 11 37.56 20.00 9.14
N THR A 12 38.30 21.11 9.23
CA THR A 12 38.88 21.58 10.50
C THR A 12 37.86 22.37 11.35
N VAL A 13 36.93 23.09 10.74
CA VAL A 13 35.91 23.87 11.48
C VAL A 13 34.81 22.95 12.02
N VAL A 14 34.39 21.90 11.26
CA VAL A 14 33.45 20.88 11.74
C VAL A 14 34.09 20.00 12.81
N GLY A 15 35.40 19.70 12.69
CA GLY A 15 36.15 18.92 13.67
C GLY A 15 36.32 19.66 15.02
N LEU A 16 36.45 20.99 15.00
CA LEU A 16 36.62 21.79 16.23
C LEU A 16 35.31 21.94 17.02
N ALA A 17 34.17 21.91 16.33
CA ALA A 17 32.84 21.92 16.99
C ALA A 17 32.51 20.58 17.64
N MET A 18 33.04 19.44 17.14
CA MET A 18 32.83 18.09 17.72
C MET A 18 33.78 17.78 18.87
N VAL A 19 34.95 18.39 18.96
CA VAL A 19 35.93 18.11 20.04
C VAL A 19 35.56 18.81 21.35
N LEU A 20 34.71 19.83 21.30
CA LEU A 20 34.25 20.51 22.53
C LEU A 20 33.11 19.80 23.27
N SER A 21 32.56 18.72 22.69
CA SER A 21 31.46 17.96 23.29
C SER A 21 31.88 16.62 23.94
N LEU A 22 33.21 16.32 24.03
CA LEU A 22 33.71 14.99 24.47
C LEU A 22 34.59 15.02 25.73
N VAL A 23 34.62 16.11 26.48
CA VAL A 23 35.25 16.10 27.81
C VAL A 23 34.16 16.22 28.87
N GLY A 24 33.94 15.09 29.53
CA GLY A 24 32.85 14.89 30.48
C GLY A 24 33.02 15.64 31.79
N GLY A 25 31.88 15.85 32.43
CA GLY A 25 31.75 16.12 33.85
C GLY A 25 30.95 17.38 34.15
N SER A 26 29.79 17.15 34.78
CA SER A 26 28.89 18.14 35.40
C SER A 26 28.10 19.07 34.45
N VAL A 27 26.79 19.11 34.66
CA VAL A 27 25.83 20.04 34.04
C VAL A 27 26.28 21.48 34.20
N ALA A 28 27.13 21.96 33.27
CA ALA A 28 27.38 23.35 33.07
C ALA A 28 26.31 23.90 32.13
N GLN A 29 25.47 24.81 32.59
CA GLN A 29 24.68 25.68 31.73
C GLN A 29 25.62 26.17 30.61
N ALA A 30 25.23 25.96 29.35
CA ALA A 30 25.97 26.49 28.22
C ALA A 30 26.11 28.00 28.40
N ALA A 31 27.33 28.48 28.65
CA ALA A 31 27.59 29.90 28.79
C ALA A 31 27.19 30.59 27.48
N ALA A 32 26.36 31.61 27.56
CA ALA A 32 25.98 32.41 26.40
C ALA A 32 27.24 32.90 25.69
N LEU A 33 27.25 32.78 24.34
CA LEU A 33 28.37 33.27 23.53
C LEU A 33 28.65 34.75 23.84
N SER A 34 29.91 35.13 24.01
CA SER A 34 30.28 36.53 24.20
C SER A 34 29.99 37.31 22.91
N GLN A 35 29.70 38.61 23.04
CA GLN A 35 29.43 39.50 21.91
C GLN A 35 30.57 39.51 20.87
N THR A 36 31.80 39.30 21.29
CA THR A 36 32.96 39.15 20.39
C THR A 36 32.88 37.90 19.54
N GLN A 37 32.43 36.76 20.11
CA GLN A 37 32.23 35.51 19.38
C GLN A 37 31.04 35.62 18.42
N ILE A 38 29.95 36.25 18.82
CA ILE A 38 28.80 36.53 17.96
C ILE A 38 29.21 37.38 16.77
N ASN A 39 29.94 38.46 16.99
CA ASN A 39 30.42 39.35 15.93
C ASN A 39 31.38 38.64 14.97
N ALA A 40 32.22 37.72 15.45
CA ALA A 40 33.11 36.91 14.60
C ALA A 40 32.30 35.97 13.69
N ILE A 41 31.24 35.32 14.19
CA ILE A 41 30.35 34.46 13.42
C ILE A 41 29.60 35.27 12.36
N VAL A 42 29.09 36.44 12.72
CA VAL A 42 28.38 37.34 11.80
C VAL A 42 29.31 37.83 10.69
N SER A 43 30.54 38.27 11.03
CA SER A 43 31.53 38.68 10.03
C SER A 43 31.93 37.55 9.08
N LEU A 44 31.99 36.32 9.58
CA LEU A 44 32.26 35.14 8.77
C LEU A 44 31.13 34.89 7.78
N LEU A 45 29.86 34.93 8.22
CA LEU A 45 28.69 34.78 7.36
C LEU A 45 28.65 35.85 6.26
N GLN A 46 28.95 37.08 6.60
CA GLN A 46 29.04 38.20 5.63
C GLN A 46 30.16 37.98 4.61
N SER A 47 31.32 37.47 5.02
CA SER A 47 32.43 37.15 4.13
C SER A 47 32.12 36.02 3.15
N PHE A 48 31.16 35.14 3.44
CA PHE A 48 30.66 34.11 2.57
C PHE A 48 29.47 34.54 1.72
N GLY A 49 29.09 35.82 1.75
CA GLY A 49 28.03 36.38 0.91
C GLY A 49 26.61 36.04 1.38
N ALA A 50 26.41 35.77 2.66
CA ALA A 50 25.09 35.60 3.22
C ALA A 50 24.26 36.88 3.08
N ASP A 51 22.99 36.75 2.68
CA ASP A 51 22.08 37.89 2.57
C ASP A 51 21.79 38.56 3.92
N ALA A 52 21.39 39.83 3.88
CA ALA A 52 21.18 40.62 5.09
C ALA A 52 20.11 40.04 6.03
N GLY A 53 19.09 39.33 5.49
CA GLY A 53 18.05 38.68 6.29
C GLY A 53 18.58 37.46 7.06
N THR A 54 19.41 36.65 6.41
CA THR A 54 20.08 35.49 7.04
C THR A 54 21.05 35.98 8.13
N VAL A 55 21.82 37.02 7.88
CA VAL A 55 22.75 37.62 8.87
C VAL A 55 21.97 38.17 10.07
N ALA A 56 20.88 38.88 9.84
CA ALA A 56 20.04 39.42 10.91
C ALA A 56 19.41 38.32 11.77
N ASN A 57 18.90 37.27 11.15
CA ASN A 57 18.27 36.13 11.84
C ASN A 57 19.29 35.36 12.69
N VAL A 58 20.49 35.09 12.16
CA VAL A 58 21.55 34.41 12.91
C VAL A 58 22.02 35.31 14.09
N THR A 59 22.16 36.62 13.86
CA THR A 59 22.52 37.55 14.92
C THR A 59 21.47 37.59 16.02
N ALA A 60 20.19 37.67 15.67
CA ALA A 60 19.08 37.63 16.61
C ALA A 60 19.06 36.32 17.41
N SER A 61 19.23 35.19 16.73
CA SER A 61 19.26 33.84 17.35
C SER A 61 20.42 33.71 18.35
N LEU A 62 21.61 34.16 17.99
CA LEU A 62 22.80 34.12 18.86
C LEU A 62 22.70 35.07 20.07
N ASN A 63 21.92 36.12 19.96
CA ASN A 63 21.62 37.07 21.05
C ASN A 63 20.36 36.68 21.84
N GLY A 64 19.75 35.54 21.56
CA GLY A 64 18.52 35.09 22.23
C GLY A 64 17.29 35.95 21.91
N GLN A 65 17.31 36.69 20.79
CA GLN A 65 16.20 37.50 20.31
C GLN A 65 15.39 36.74 19.26
N PRO A 66 14.06 36.94 19.17
CA PRO A 66 13.25 36.31 18.15
C PRO A 66 13.67 36.74 16.73
N THR A 67 13.87 35.78 15.84
CA THR A 67 14.23 36.04 14.43
C THR A 67 12.99 36.47 13.64
N THR A 68 13.10 37.57 12.90
CA THR A 68 12.07 38.02 11.95
C THR A 68 12.12 37.16 10.70
N GLY A 69 11.30 36.08 10.68
CA GLY A 69 11.24 35.21 9.50
C GLY A 69 10.86 33.75 9.78
N GLY A 70 10.27 33.48 10.91
CA GLY A 70 9.71 32.17 11.22
C GLY A 70 8.87 32.30 12.46
N THR A 71 7.58 32.47 12.28
CA THR A 71 6.62 32.56 13.38
C THR A 71 6.58 31.22 14.10
N THR A 72 7.39 31.06 15.13
CA THR A 72 7.15 30.05 16.16
C THR A 72 6.18 30.63 17.15
N THR A 73 4.91 30.58 16.83
CA THR A 73 3.86 30.80 17.81
C THR A 73 3.78 29.53 18.64
N THR A 74 4.24 29.56 19.88
CA THR A 74 3.79 28.63 20.90
C THR A 74 2.31 28.90 21.12
N THR A 75 1.49 28.19 20.39
CA THR A 75 0.05 28.10 20.64
C THR A 75 -0.25 26.68 20.99
N SER A 76 -0.64 26.47 22.23
CA SER A 76 -1.34 25.25 22.66
C SER A 76 -2.57 25.11 21.77
N GLY A 77 -2.64 24.04 21.00
CA GLY A 77 -3.85 23.67 20.26
C GLY A 77 -3.66 23.58 18.75
N SER A 78 -3.58 22.36 18.29
CA SER A 78 -4.01 21.84 17.00
C SER A 78 -3.42 22.44 15.73
N GLY A 79 -2.87 21.56 14.92
CA GLY A 79 -2.74 21.80 13.50
C GLY A 79 -1.38 21.49 12.89
N TYR A 80 -0.62 20.54 13.45
CA TYR A 80 0.53 20.04 12.71
C TYR A 80 0.04 19.33 11.44
N ASN A 81 0.48 19.80 10.28
CA ASN A 81 0.12 19.21 9.00
C ASN A 81 1.10 18.07 8.69
N PHE A 82 0.66 16.85 8.93
CA PHE A 82 1.44 15.66 8.62
C PHE A 82 1.51 15.45 7.11
N ALA A 83 2.70 15.58 6.53
CA ALA A 83 2.93 15.41 5.10
C ALA A 83 3.24 13.97 4.70
N THR A 84 3.82 13.17 5.62
CA THR A 84 4.34 11.83 5.32
C THR A 84 3.62 10.73 6.10
N ASP A 85 3.62 9.53 5.54
CA ASP A 85 3.18 8.32 6.22
C ASP A 85 4.28 7.85 7.17
N LEU A 86 3.88 7.43 8.40
CA LEU A 86 4.84 7.04 9.43
C LEU A 86 4.58 5.61 9.91
N THR A 87 5.67 4.86 10.07
CA THR A 87 5.65 3.48 10.55
C THR A 87 6.85 3.21 11.46
N VAL A 88 6.94 2.01 12.02
CA VAL A 88 8.10 1.61 12.82
C VAL A 88 9.38 1.82 12.04
N GLY A 89 10.33 2.53 12.63
CA GLY A 89 11.59 2.93 12.01
C GLY A 89 11.61 4.35 11.45
N SER A 90 10.46 5.01 11.24
CA SER A 90 10.40 6.42 10.82
C SER A 90 11.06 7.34 11.85
N LYS A 91 11.71 8.39 11.38
CA LYS A 91 12.42 9.38 12.22
C LYS A 91 12.13 10.80 11.75
N GLY A 92 12.28 11.79 12.67
CA GLY A 92 12.25 13.19 12.32
C GLY A 92 11.08 13.98 12.90
N ALA A 93 10.84 15.19 12.35
CA ALA A 93 9.90 16.17 12.89
C ALA A 93 8.45 15.68 12.90
N ASP A 94 8.00 14.97 11.84
CA ASP A 94 6.65 14.40 11.76
C ASP A 94 6.42 13.36 12.86
N VAL A 95 7.43 12.54 13.20
CA VAL A 95 7.33 11.57 14.31
C VAL A 95 7.26 12.29 15.64
N THR A 96 8.06 13.35 15.84
CA THR A 96 8.01 14.17 17.05
C THR A 96 6.63 14.78 17.25
N ALA A 97 6.08 15.39 16.20
CA ALA A 97 4.75 15.99 16.22
C ALA A 97 3.65 14.94 16.50
N LEU A 98 3.71 13.78 15.85
CA LEU A 98 2.79 12.69 16.11
C LEU A 98 2.82 12.24 17.57
N GLN A 99 4.01 12.03 18.11
CA GLN A 99 4.17 11.63 19.51
C GLN A 99 3.61 12.67 20.48
N GLN A 100 3.84 13.95 20.22
CA GLN A 100 3.28 15.05 21.03
C GLN A 100 1.74 15.05 20.99
N VAL A 101 1.14 14.88 19.82
CA VAL A 101 -0.33 14.77 19.67
C VAL A 101 -0.88 13.56 20.41
N LEU A 102 -0.20 12.41 20.30
CA LEU A 102 -0.61 11.20 21.01
C LEU A 102 -0.47 11.31 22.52
N VAL A 103 0.54 12.04 23.03
CA VAL A 103 0.72 12.34 24.46
C VAL A 103 -0.37 13.28 24.94
N SER A 104 -0.64 14.37 24.23
CA SER A 104 -1.68 15.33 24.61
C SER A 104 -3.08 14.71 24.56
N GLY A 105 -3.29 13.74 23.66
CA GLY A 105 -4.53 12.97 23.57
C GLY A 105 -4.65 11.80 24.58
N GLY A 106 -3.64 11.55 25.41
CA GLY A 106 -3.64 10.47 26.39
C GLY A 106 -3.40 9.06 25.82
N TYR A 107 -3.01 8.95 24.54
CA TYR A 107 -2.75 7.67 23.88
C TYR A 107 -1.33 7.16 24.07
N LEU A 108 -0.39 8.07 24.35
CA LEU A 108 1.05 7.79 24.51
C LEU A 108 1.56 8.33 25.85
N THR A 109 2.31 7.50 26.56
CA THR A 109 3.15 7.95 27.68
C THR A 109 4.60 7.68 27.29
N MET A 110 5.40 8.74 27.16
CA MET A 110 6.84 8.58 26.85
C MET A 110 7.58 8.18 28.12
N PRO A 111 8.44 7.15 28.09
CA PRO A 111 9.29 6.81 29.23
C PRO A 111 10.25 7.95 29.57
N ALA A 112 10.59 8.10 30.84
CA ALA A 112 11.53 9.11 31.30
C ALA A 112 12.90 8.93 30.61
N GLY A 113 13.46 10.02 30.08
CA GLY A 113 14.77 10.02 29.39
C GLY A 113 14.75 9.55 27.94
N VAL A 114 13.60 9.18 27.38
CA VAL A 114 13.47 8.82 25.96
C VAL A 114 13.11 10.05 25.12
N ALA A 115 13.96 10.35 24.15
CA ALA A 115 13.75 11.47 23.24
C ALA A 115 12.61 11.19 22.23
N TYR A 116 11.89 12.25 21.86
CA TYR A 116 10.92 12.21 20.75
C TYR A 116 11.63 12.12 19.40
N GLY A 117 10.89 11.68 18.37
CA GLY A 117 11.38 11.70 16.99
C GLY A 117 11.76 10.33 16.41
N TYR A 118 11.55 9.24 17.13
CA TYR A 118 11.69 7.88 16.64
C TYR A 118 10.38 7.09 16.80
N PHE A 119 9.84 6.58 15.71
CA PHE A 119 8.64 5.75 15.70
C PHE A 119 9.00 4.31 16.11
N GLY A 120 9.00 4.04 17.38
CA GLY A 120 9.26 2.71 17.94
C GLY A 120 7.98 1.93 18.21
N SER A 121 8.13 0.77 18.87
CA SER A 121 7.00 -0.10 19.27
C SER A 121 5.99 0.60 20.18
N ILE A 122 6.45 1.49 21.05
CA ILE A 122 5.60 2.28 21.95
C ILE A 122 4.72 3.25 21.15
N THR A 123 5.30 3.93 20.16
CA THR A 123 4.56 4.82 19.26
C THR A 123 3.56 4.06 18.41
N LYS A 124 3.95 2.88 17.89
CA LYS A 124 3.03 1.99 17.16
C LYS A 124 1.83 1.60 18.03
N ALA A 125 2.06 1.17 19.26
CA ALA A 125 0.99 0.81 20.18
C ALA A 125 0.05 1.99 20.50
N ALA A 126 0.59 3.20 20.60
CA ALA A 126 -0.19 4.42 20.81
C ALA A 126 -1.05 4.77 19.59
N VAL A 127 -0.51 4.61 18.37
CA VAL A 127 -1.27 4.79 17.12
C VAL A 127 -2.40 3.77 17.03
N ILE A 128 -2.19 2.50 17.41
CA ILE A 128 -3.25 1.48 17.48
C ILE A 128 -4.37 1.94 18.43
N LYS A 129 -4.02 2.38 19.64
CA LYS A 129 -5.01 2.88 20.62
C LYS A 129 -5.83 4.05 20.05
N TYR A 130 -5.16 4.99 19.37
CA TYR A 130 -5.83 6.11 18.72
C TYR A 130 -6.77 5.64 17.60
N GLN A 131 -6.30 4.74 16.73
CA GLN A 131 -7.09 4.18 15.63
C GLN A 131 -8.35 3.48 16.13
N LEU A 132 -8.23 2.66 17.17
CA LEU A 132 -9.38 2.00 17.82
C LEU A 132 -10.36 3.02 18.41
N ALA A 133 -9.87 4.03 19.11
CA ALA A 133 -10.71 5.08 19.71
C ALA A 133 -11.44 5.94 18.67
N LYS A 134 -10.89 6.06 17.43
CA LYS A 134 -11.48 6.82 16.33
C LYS A 134 -12.19 5.96 15.28
N GLY A 135 -12.31 4.65 15.50
CA GLY A 135 -12.95 3.72 14.57
C GLY A 135 -12.21 3.56 13.25
N ILE A 136 -10.90 3.79 13.21
CA ILE A 136 -10.08 3.67 12.00
C ILE A 136 -9.67 2.21 11.83
N ALA A 137 -10.18 1.55 10.82
CA ALA A 137 -9.83 0.16 10.49
C ALA A 137 -8.99 0.08 9.19
N PRO A 138 -7.99 -0.85 9.15
CA PRO A 138 -7.50 -1.67 10.26
C PRO A 138 -6.66 -0.86 11.26
N ALA A 139 -6.79 -1.13 12.55
CA ALA A 139 -5.99 -0.49 13.60
C ALA A 139 -4.61 -1.15 13.72
N ALA A 140 -3.81 -1.05 12.65
CA ALA A 140 -2.52 -1.74 12.50
C ALA A 140 -1.32 -0.97 13.08
N GLY A 141 -1.53 0.25 13.57
CA GLY A 141 -0.46 1.11 14.08
C GLY A 141 0.39 1.76 12.97
N TYR A 142 -0.13 1.79 11.75
CA TYR A 142 0.40 2.54 10.64
C TYR A 142 -0.24 3.93 10.60
N PHE A 143 0.57 4.97 10.63
CA PHE A 143 0.10 6.35 10.54
C PHE A 143 0.02 6.77 9.07
N GLY A 144 -1.01 6.27 8.38
CA GLY A 144 -1.27 6.53 6.97
C GLY A 144 -2.36 7.58 6.75
N PRO A 145 -2.85 7.73 5.49
CA PRO A 145 -3.77 8.80 5.10
C PRO A 145 -5.04 8.90 5.96
N LYS A 146 -5.67 7.78 6.31
CA LYS A 146 -6.89 7.74 7.15
C LYS A 146 -6.60 8.27 8.57
N THR A 147 -5.45 7.89 9.15
CA THR A 147 -5.07 8.32 10.50
C THR A 147 -4.68 9.79 10.50
N ARG A 148 -3.97 10.25 9.45
CA ARG A 148 -3.65 11.67 9.25
C ARG A 148 -4.91 12.51 9.13
N ALA A 149 -5.84 12.11 8.26
CA ALA A 149 -7.12 12.81 8.08
C ALA A 149 -7.91 12.93 9.40
N SER A 150 -7.92 11.86 10.20
CA SER A 150 -8.58 11.86 11.50
C SER A 150 -7.89 12.77 12.54
N MET A 151 -6.57 12.91 12.49
CA MET A 151 -5.82 13.85 13.35
C MET A 151 -5.90 15.29 12.88
N SER A 152 -5.96 15.52 11.58
CA SER A 152 -6.15 16.86 10.99
C SER A 152 -7.57 17.40 11.19
N GLY A 153 -8.53 16.54 11.48
CA GLY A 153 -9.96 16.88 11.64
C GLY A 153 -10.37 17.38 13.04
N SER A 154 -9.46 17.52 14.00
CA SER A 154 -9.78 18.06 15.34
C SER A 154 -9.53 19.57 15.39
N SER A 155 -10.17 20.33 14.52
CA SER A 155 -10.21 21.80 14.61
C SER A 155 -11.35 22.24 15.50
N VAL A 156 -11.03 22.81 16.64
CA VAL A 156 -11.89 23.78 17.29
C VAL A 156 -11.94 25.00 16.38
N THR A 157 -13.15 25.35 15.95
CA THR A 157 -13.43 26.51 15.10
C THR A 157 -12.88 27.78 15.76
N THR A 158 -11.80 28.31 15.24
CA THR A 158 -11.52 29.74 15.32
C THR A 158 -11.12 30.17 13.92
N THR A 159 -12.06 30.85 13.29
CA THR A 159 -11.93 31.49 12.00
C THR A 159 -10.74 32.46 12.01
N THR A 160 -9.65 32.07 11.39
CA THR A 160 -8.73 33.03 10.80
C THR A 160 -8.50 32.57 9.37
N THR A 161 -9.32 33.13 8.53
CA THR A 161 -9.31 33.04 7.09
C THR A 161 -7.99 33.62 6.57
N THR A 162 -6.98 32.77 6.33
CA THR A 162 -6.09 33.06 5.21
C THR A 162 -6.78 32.46 4.00
N THR A 163 -7.59 33.27 3.41
CA THR A 163 -8.25 33.05 2.15
C THR A 163 -7.17 32.84 1.09
N SER A 164 -6.81 31.59 0.81
CA SER A 164 -6.37 31.23 -0.53
C SER A 164 -7.62 31.33 -1.40
N THR A 165 -7.95 32.55 -1.83
CA THR A 165 -9.00 32.84 -2.80
C THR A 165 -8.55 32.38 -4.18
N GLY A 166 -8.50 31.08 -4.39
CA GLY A 166 -8.33 30.49 -5.69
C GLY A 166 -9.22 29.26 -5.77
N THR A 167 -10.28 29.33 -6.54
CA THR A 167 -11.12 28.18 -6.90
C THR A 167 -10.52 27.39 -8.06
N ASP A 168 -9.27 27.68 -8.43
CA ASP A 168 -8.68 27.31 -9.69
C ASP A 168 -7.68 26.16 -9.56
N LEU A 169 -7.62 25.35 -10.62
CA LEU A 169 -6.55 24.39 -10.85
C LEU A 169 -5.38 25.11 -11.51
N ALA A 170 -4.33 25.41 -10.77
CA ALA A 170 -3.11 26.02 -11.31
C ALA A 170 -2.26 24.94 -12.00
N VAL A 171 -1.70 25.27 -13.17
CA VAL A 171 -0.80 24.38 -13.89
C VAL A 171 0.50 25.10 -14.23
N SER A 172 1.62 24.44 -13.97
CA SER A 172 2.96 24.96 -14.24
C SER A 172 3.91 23.85 -14.70
N LEU A 173 5.04 24.22 -15.32
CA LEU A 173 6.11 23.26 -15.57
C LEU A 173 6.66 22.79 -14.21
N ALA A 174 6.80 21.48 -14.04
CA ALA A 174 7.35 20.92 -12.81
C ALA A 174 8.85 21.22 -12.68
N ALA A 175 9.33 21.42 -11.46
CA ALA A 175 10.76 21.61 -11.20
C ALA A 175 11.59 20.35 -11.58
N THR A 176 10.95 19.19 -11.59
CA THR A 176 11.51 17.90 -12.00
C THR A 176 11.42 17.65 -13.51
N SER A 177 10.81 18.57 -14.27
CA SER A 177 10.72 18.45 -15.74
C SER A 177 12.12 18.35 -16.35
N PRO A 178 12.34 17.43 -17.32
CA PRO A 178 13.65 17.23 -17.90
C PRO A 178 14.23 18.53 -18.49
N VAL A 179 15.51 18.74 -18.26
CA VAL A 179 16.27 19.80 -18.95
C VAL A 179 16.59 19.37 -20.38
N ALA A 180 17.01 20.31 -21.22
CA ALA A 180 17.45 20.00 -22.59
C ALA A 180 18.54 18.93 -22.58
N GLY A 181 18.38 17.94 -23.46
CA GLY A 181 19.25 16.76 -23.50
C GLY A 181 19.04 15.93 -24.75
N ALA A 182 19.55 14.69 -24.73
CA ALA A 182 19.39 13.75 -25.83
C ALA A 182 18.27 12.74 -25.53
N VAL A 183 17.49 12.39 -26.56
CA VAL A 183 16.65 11.20 -26.62
C VAL A 183 17.22 10.28 -27.71
N ILE A 184 17.08 8.98 -27.50
CA ILE A 184 17.67 7.99 -28.42
C ILE A 184 16.57 7.45 -29.35
N ASN A 185 16.88 7.28 -30.64
CA ASN A 185 15.97 6.61 -31.57
C ASN A 185 15.65 5.16 -31.05
N GLY A 186 14.37 4.79 -31.08
CA GLY A 186 13.91 3.54 -30.47
C GLY A 186 13.77 3.55 -28.96
N GLN A 187 14.06 4.66 -28.29
CA GLN A 187 13.84 4.81 -26.84
C GLN A 187 12.35 4.71 -26.51
N ALA A 188 11.99 3.88 -25.55
CA ALA A 188 10.63 3.78 -25.02
C ALA A 188 10.41 4.75 -23.86
N ALA A 189 9.21 5.27 -23.77
CA ALA A 189 8.73 6.11 -22.68
C ALA A 189 9.70 7.23 -22.27
N ALA A 190 10.33 7.90 -23.29
CA ALA A 190 11.20 9.05 -23.07
C ALA A 190 10.43 10.17 -22.36
N ASN A 191 10.92 10.64 -21.22
CA ASN A 191 10.30 11.72 -20.47
C ASN A 191 10.62 13.06 -21.16
N LEU A 192 9.61 13.71 -21.73
CA LEU A 192 9.77 14.94 -22.53
C LEU A 192 9.44 16.20 -21.73
N ALA A 193 8.49 16.13 -20.82
CA ALA A 193 8.11 17.24 -19.94
C ALA A 193 7.32 16.71 -18.74
N GLU A 194 7.36 17.44 -17.65
CA GLU A 194 6.51 17.20 -16.47
C GLU A 194 5.77 18.48 -16.10
N TYR A 195 4.48 18.34 -15.77
CA TYR A 195 3.62 19.45 -15.37
C TYR A 195 3.05 19.19 -13.98
N THR A 196 3.09 20.20 -13.12
CA THR A 196 2.47 20.16 -11.80
C THR A 196 1.09 20.81 -11.87
N PHE A 197 0.08 20.05 -11.49
CA PHE A 197 -1.30 20.48 -11.33
C PHE A 197 -1.56 20.70 -9.85
N THR A 198 -1.82 21.94 -9.44
CA THR A 198 -2.09 22.31 -8.05
C THR A 198 -3.53 22.77 -7.90
N ASN A 199 -4.33 22.00 -7.20
CA ASN A 199 -5.73 22.29 -6.95
C ASN A 199 -5.88 23.17 -5.70
N LYS A 200 -6.28 24.41 -5.89
CA LYS A 200 -6.53 25.37 -4.80
C LYS A 200 -7.96 25.35 -4.29
N SER A 201 -8.84 24.58 -4.95
CA SER A 201 -10.25 24.45 -4.55
C SER A 201 -10.42 23.50 -3.36
N SER A 202 -11.55 23.60 -2.68
CA SER A 202 -11.94 22.71 -1.58
C SER A 202 -12.52 21.36 -2.03
N ALA A 203 -12.71 21.17 -3.34
CA ALA A 203 -13.21 19.94 -3.94
C ALA A 203 -12.14 19.32 -4.86
N PRO A 204 -12.14 18.00 -5.08
CA PRO A 204 -11.24 17.38 -6.05
C PRO A 204 -11.44 17.94 -7.46
N ALA A 205 -10.33 18.22 -8.16
CA ALA A 205 -10.35 18.66 -9.55
C ALA A 205 -10.17 17.47 -10.49
N LEU A 206 -11.19 17.17 -11.28
CA LEU A 206 -11.18 16.11 -12.28
C LEU A 206 -10.71 16.70 -13.62
N VAL A 207 -9.55 16.30 -14.09
CA VAL A 207 -9.04 16.69 -15.40
C VAL A 207 -9.56 15.73 -16.47
N THR A 208 -10.28 16.27 -17.45
CA THR A 208 -10.94 15.50 -18.52
C THR A 208 -10.27 15.63 -19.88
N ASN A 209 -9.53 16.72 -20.11
CA ASN A 209 -8.78 16.93 -21.36
C ASN A 209 -7.41 17.54 -21.09
N VAL A 210 -6.40 17.05 -21.83
CA VAL A 210 -5.06 17.61 -21.88
C VAL A 210 -4.66 17.70 -23.36
N THR A 211 -4.32 18.90 -23.82
CA THR A 211 -3.87 19.16 -25.17
C THR A 211 -2.42 19.63 -25.15
N LEU A 212 -1.59 18.96 -25.95
CA LEU A 212 -0.18 19.29 -26.11
C LEU A 212 0.11 19.63 -27.58
N MET A 213 1.16 20.40 -27.80
CA MET A 213 1.73 20.69 -29.10
C MET A 213 3.17 20.18 -29.15
N ARG A 214 3.46 19.37 -30.15
CA ARG A 214 4.84 18.99 -30.49
C ARG A 214 5.54 20.18 -31.19
N GLY A 215 6.72 20.50 -30.76
CA GLY A 215 7.62 21.47 -31.39
C GLY A 215 8.94 20.84 -31.79
N GLY A 216 9.82 21.65 -32.37
CA GLY A 216 11.14 21.23 -32.83
C GLY A 216 11.18 20.87 -34.31
N VAL A 217 12.38 20.57 -34.81
CA VAL A 217 12.65 20.22 -36.21
C VAL A 217 12.63 18.71 -36.36
N SER A 218 11.43 18.13 -36.43
CA SER A 218 11.21 16.70 -36.66
C SER A 218 9.81 16.45 -37.23
N ALA A 219 9.57 15.27 -37.78
CA ALA A 219 8.24 14.85 -38.23
C ALA A 219 7.33 14.50 -37.01
N ASP A 220 6.02 14.52 -37.21
CA ASP A 220 5.05 14.10 -36.18
C ASP A 220 5.28 12.64 -35.75
N THR A 221 5.66 11.78 -36.68
CA THR A 221 5.98 10.37 -36.44
C THR A 221 7.22 10.15 -35.57
N THR A 222 8.04 11.18 -35.30
CA THR A 222 9.18 11.08 -34.39
C THR A 222 8.72 10.67 -32.98
N LEU A 223 7.51 11.10 -32.54
CA LEU A 223 6.84 10.64 -31.34
C LEU A 223 5.79 9.60 -31.74
N ASN A 224 6.13 8.32 -31.62
CA ASN A 224 5.28 7.24 -32.08
C ASN A 224 4.03 7.05 -31.19
N ASN A 225 4.22 6.97 -29.88
CA ASN A 225 3.17 6.89 -28.86
C ASN A 225 3.45 7.93 -27.80
N VAL A 226 2.45 8.68 -27.38
CA VAL A 226 2.57 9.64 -26.29
C VAL A 226 1.63 9.23 -25.17
N TYR A 227 2.10 9.29 -23.92
CA TYR A 227 1.37 8.88 -22.73
C TYR A 227 1.45 9.94 -21.65
N LEU A 228 0.46 9.98 -20.78
CA LEU A 228 0.53 10.68 -19.50
C LEU A 228 0.80 9.69 -18.36
N PHE A 229 1.72 10.04 -17.47
CA PHE A 229 2.09 9.26 -16.31
C PHE A 229 2.01 10.08 -15.03
N SER A 230 1.63 9.45 -13.92
CA SER A 230 1.87 9.96 -12.58
C SER A 230 2.78 8.98 -11.85
N GLY A 231 4.04 9.39 -11.62
CA GLY A 231 5.06 8.47 -11.10
C GLY A 231 5.26 7.25 -12.02
N ALA A 232 5.06 6.07 -11.47
CA ALA A 232 5.15 4.79 -12.18
C ALA A 232 3.84 4.38 -12.89
N THR A 233 2.73 5.05 -12.62
CA THR A 233 1.41 4.69 -13.13
C THR A 233 1.09 5.43 -14.41
N ARG A 234 0.76 4.70 -15.48
CA ARG A 234 0.24 5.25 -16.72
C ARG A 234 -1.22 5.69 -16.53
N LEU A 235 -1.51 6.94 -16.88
CA LEU A 235 -2.84 7.54 -16.71
C LEU A 235 -3.72 7.42 -17.95
N THR A 236 -3.12 7.24 -19.13
CA THR A 236 -3.83 7.28 -20.42
C THR A 236 -3.40 6.16 -21.35
N GLU A 237 -4.26 5.79 -22.28
CA GLU A 237 -3.83 5.08 -23.48
C GLU A 237 -2.91 6.00 -24.33
N SER A 238 -2.22 5.42 -25.32
CA SER A 238 -1.35 6.18 -26.18
C SER A 238 -2.15 7.15 -27.06
N ALA A 239 -1.60 8.36 -27.23
CA ALA A 239 -2.05 9.31 -28.23
C ALA A 239 -1.00 9.44 -29.33
N THR A 240 -1.45 9.70 -30.56
CA THR A 240 -0.60 10.01 -31.70
C THR A 240 -0.50 11.51 -31.92
N VAL A 241 0.57 11.95 -32.59
CA VAL A 241 0.72 13.34 -33.04
C VAL A 241 0.03 13.51 -34.38
N SER A 242 -0.83 14.49 -34.49
CA SER A 242 -1.50 14.86 -35.75
C SER A 242 -1.45 16.36 -35.94
N SER A 243 -0.80 16.80 -37.03
CA SER A 243 -0.54 18.23 -37.29
C SER A 243 0.12 18.94 -36.11
N GLY A 244 1.08 18.28 -35.46
CA GLY A 244 1.77 18.76 -34.29
C GLY A 244 0.97 18.67 -32.99
N LYS A 245 -0.33 18.36 -33.03
CA LYS A 245 -1.22 18.32 -31.86
C LYS A 245 -1.32 16.91 -31.28
N ILE A 246 -1.33 16.84 -29.95
CA ILE A 246 -1.56 15.62 -29.18
C ILE A 246 -2.72 15.91 -28.23
N THR A 247 -3.74 15.05 -28.21
CA THR A 247 -4.93 15.27 -27.38
C THR A 247 -5.26 14.01 -26.59
N PHE A 248 -5.38 14.17 -25.27
CA PHE A 248 -5.94 13.18 -24.37
C PHE A 248 -7.31 13.67 -23.94
N ASN A 249 -8.32 12.84 -24.08
CA ASN A 249 -9.68 13.18 -23.70
C ASN A 249 -10.39 11.94 -23.10
N ALA A 250 -10.96 12.11 -21.91
CA ALA A 250 -11.78 11.10 -21.25
C ALA A 250 -12.88 11.79 -20.45
N GLY A 251 -14.13 11.55 -20.84
CA GLY A 251 -15.29 12.13 -20.13
C GLY A 251 -15.41 11.70 -18.67
N ALA A 252 -14.96 10.48 -18.36
CA ALA A 252 -14.87 9.98 -16.98
C ALA A 252 -13.68 10.54 -16.18
N GLY A 253 -12.79 11.30 -16.81
CA GLY A 253 -11.57 11.85 -16.24
C GLY A 253 -10.31 11.09 -16.67
N LEU A 254 -9.22 11.85 -16.88
CA LEU A 254 -7.87 11.33 -17.10
C LEU A 254 -7.19 11.07 -15.75
N PHE A 255 -7.32 12.02 -14.83
CA PHE A 255 -6.83 11.93 -13.45
C PHE A 255 -7.52 12.96 -12.56
N THR A 256 -7.42 12.75 -11.26
CA THR A 256 -7.99 13.63 -10.24
C THR A 256 -6.88 14.28 -9.43
N VAL A 257 -6.96 15.59 -9.23
CA VAL A 257 -6.10 16.34 -8.31
C VAL A 257 -6.85 16.55 -7.01
N PRO A 258 -6.37 16.02 -5.88
CA PRO A 258 -7.06 16.16 -4.59
C PRO A 258 -7.30 17.62 -4.21
N ALA A 259 -8.34 17.89 -3.42
CA ALA A 259 -8.61 19.21 -2.87
C ALA A 259 -7.40 19.73 -2.09
N GLY A 260 -6.94 20.94 -2.38
CA GLY A 260 -5.76 21.54 -1.77
C GLY A 260 -4.44 20.83 -2.08
N GLY A 261 -4.44 19.80 -2.94
CA GLY A 261 -3.29 18.97 -3.26
C GLY A 261 -2.65 19.28 -4.61
N SER A 262 -1.59 18.55 -4.93
CA SER A 262 -0.90 18.64 -6.22
C SER A 262 -0.62 17.25 -6.79
N VAL A 263 -0.65 17.16 -8.12
CA VAL A 263 -0.26 15.97 -8.89
C VAL A 263 0.74 16.40 -9.96
N THR A 264 1.86 15.68 -10.07
CA THR A 264 2.81 15.86 -11.18
C THR A 264 2.52 14.83 -12.25
N VAL A 265 2.31 15.30 -13.47
CA VAL A 265 2.03 14.48 -14.65
C VAL A 265 3.18 14.61 -15.64
N ALA A 266 3.81 13.48 -15.96
CA ALA A 266 4.87 13.37 -16.94
C ALA A 266 4.29 13.05 -18.32
N VAL A 267 4.76 13.74 -19.33
CA VAL A 267 4.51 13.43 -20.74
C VAL A 267 5.66 12.55 -21.23
N LYS A 268 5.39 11.28 -21.45
CA LYS A 268 6.36 10.31 -21.96
C LYS A 268 5.99 9.90 -23.38
N ALA A 269 6.99 9.65 -24.23
CA ALA A 269 6.76 9.20 -25.58
C ALA A 269 7.76 8.13 -26.02
N ASP A 270 7.31 7.26 -26.92
CA ASP A 270 8.20 6.35 -27.64
C ASP A 270 8.82 7.10 -28.82
N ILE A 271 10.14 7.11 -28.92
CA ILE A 271 10.87 7.73 -30.00
C ILE A 271 10.96 6.75 -31.16
N LEU A 272 10.56 7.15 -32.35
CA LEU A 272 10.60 6.30 -33.53
C LEU A 272 12.02 5.77 -33.76
N SER A 273 12.16 4.47 -33.99
CA SER A 273 13.46 3.80 -34.17
C SER A 273 14.22 4.25 -35.40
N THR A 274 13.50 4.82 -36.39
CA THR A 274 14.07 5.39 -37.64
C THR A 274 14.22 6.92 -37.58
N ALA A 275 13.99 7.55 -36.40
CA ALA A 275 14.19 8.98 -36.22
C ALA A 275 15.66 9.34 -36.46
N ALA A 276 15.89 10.35 -37.29
CA ALA A 276 17.26 10.75 -37.69
C ALA A 276 17.96 11.51 -36.55
N ALA A 277 19.24 11.23 -36.36
CA ALA A 277 20.06 11.99 -35.42
C ALA A 277 20.13 13.48 -35.79
N GLY A 278 20.20 14.34 -34.78
CA GLY A 278 20.21 15.80 -34.93
C GLY A 278 18.82 16.44 -35.07
N GLN A 279 17.76 15.66 -35.28
CA GLN A 279 16.39 16.17 -35.14
C GLN A 279 16.12 16.66 -33.72
N THR A 280 15.26 17.67 -33.62
CA THR A 280 14.88 18.19 -32.30
C THR A 280 13.39 18.00 -32.07
N VAL A 281 13.02 17.74 -30.83
CA VAL A 281 11.63 17.57 -30.39
C VAL A 281 11.42 18.18 -29.01
N ASN A 282 10.29 18.84 -28.81
CA ASN A 282 9.77 19.21 -27.49
C ASN A 282 8.25 19.05 -27.47
N VAL A 283 7.68 19.14 -26.27
CA VAL A 283 6.23 19.18 -26.08
C VAL A 283 5.86 20.37 -25.21
N SER A 284 4.78 21.05 -25.58
CA SER A 284 4.24 22.19 -24.85
C SER A 284 2.80 21.93 -24.51
N LEU A 285 2.41 22.16 -23.26
CA LEU A 285 1.02 22.10 -22.83
C LEU A 285 0.29 23.34 -23.36
N THR A 286 -0.78 23.14 -24.12
CA THR A 286 -1.54 24.20 -24.77
C THR A 286 -2.99 24.32 -24.29
N GLY A 287 -3.47 23.35 -23.51
CA GLY A 287 -4.81 23.41 -22.95
C GLY A 287 -5.08 22.28 -21.96
N VAL A 288 -5.87 22.60 -20.96
CA VAL A 288 -6.40 21.66 -19.96
C VAL A 288 -7.87 21.96 -19.75
N THR A 289 -8.71 20.93 -19.67
CA THR A 289 -10.11 21.05 -19.24
C THR A 289 -10.32 20.27 -17.93
N SER A 290 -11.00 20.89 -17.01
CA SER A 290 -11.31 20.32 -15.69
C SER A 290 -12.75 20.71 -15.27
N ASN A 291 -13.29 20.01 -14.29
CA ASN A 291 -14.56 20.40 -13.63
C ASN A 291 -14.44 21.67 -12.76
N VAL A 292 -13.22 22.18 -12.55
CA VAL A 292 -12.94 23.48 -11.91
C VAL A 292 -12.23 24.39 -12.91
N ALA A 293 -12.27 25.72 -12.69
CA ALA A 293 -11.55 26.67 -13.54
C ALA A 293 -10.05 26.38 -13.54
N VAL A 294 -9.40 26.54 -14.70
CA VAL A 294 -7.97 26.30 -14.87
C VAL A 294 -7.24 27.63 -14.97
N ALA A 295 -6.30 27.86 -14.07
CA ALA A 295 -5.42 29.03 -14.05
C ALA A 295 -4.05 28.63 -14.61
N ALA A 296 -3.85 28.86 -15.91
CA ALA A 296 -2.59 28.61 -16.59
C ALA A 296 -2.36 29.61 -17.72
N VAL A 297 -1.09 29.96 -17.95
CA VAL A 297 -0.67 30.77 -19.10
C VAL A 297 -0.04 29.84 -20.13
N TYR A 298 -0.73 29.63 -21.22
CA TYR A 298 -0.29 28.75 -22.31
C TYR A 298 0.49 29.49 -23.39
N PRO A 299 1.43 28.83 -24.11
CA PRO A 299 1.88 27.46 -23.89
C PRO A 299 2.83 27.33 -22.70
N ILE A 300 2.76 26.21 -21.95
CA ILE A 300 3.76 25.85 -20.96
C ILE A 300 4.71 24.86 -21.62
N SER A 301 5.91 25.30 -21.99
CA SER A 301 6.84 24.53 -22.81
C SER A 301 7.79 23.68 -21.99
N GLY A 302 7.92 22.40 -22.36
CA GLY A 302 9.03 21.55 -21.94
C GLY A 302 10.33 21.90 -22.66
N SER A 303 11.41 21.29 -22.23
CA SER A 303 12.74 21.50 -22.85
C SER A 303 12.84 20.83 -24.21
N THR A 304 13.73 21.36 -25.07
CA THR A 304 14.01 20.76 -26.36
C THR A 304 15.01 19.62 -26.22
N MET A 305 14.63 18.44 -26.72
CA MET A 305 15.47 17.25 -26.78
C MET A 305 16.04 17.09 -28.20
N THR A 306 17.26 16.58 -28.31
CA THR A 306 17.91 16.25 -29.58
C THR A 306 17.94 14.73 -29.75
N VAL A 307 17.51 14.24 -30.91
CA VAL A 307 17.57 12.83 -31.25
C VAL A 307 19.02 12.42 -31.49
N ALA A 308 19.46 11.39 -30.79
CA ALA A 308 20.74 10.71 -30.99
C ALA A 308 20.51 9.24 -31.37
N THR A 309 21.54 8.54 -31.82
CA THR A 309 21.48 7.12 -32.16
C THR A 309 22.30 6.30 -31.16
N ALA A 310 21.80 5.10 -30.87
CA ALA A 310 22.57 4.04 -30.18
C ALA A 310 22.47 2.77 -31.03
N SER A 311 23.60 2.09 -31.24
CA SER A 311 23.69 0.91 -32.11
C SER A 311 23.47 -0.42 -31.41
N ASP A 312 23.49 -0.45 -30.06
CA ASP A 312 23.62 -1.66 -29.28
C ASP A 312 22.80 -1.63 -27.97
N LEU A 313 21.55 -1.15 -28.08
CA LEU A 313 20.61 -1.20 -26.96
C LEU A 313 20.31 -2.64 -26.53
N ALA A 314 20.13 -2.85 -25.24
CA ALA A 314 19.60 -4.10 -24.73
C ALA A 314 18.20 -4.37 -25.29
N THR A 315 17.85 -5.64 -25.43
CA THR A 315 16.51 -6.06 -25.83
C THR A 315 15.86 -6.91 -24.75
N VAL A 316 14.55 -6.76 -24.60
CA VAL A 316 13.75 -7.53 -23.66
C VAL A 316 12.52 -8.08 -24.38
N THR A 317 12.26 -9.37 -24.18
CA THR A 317 11.06 -10.04 -24.71
C THR A 317 10.31 -10.68 -23.55
N LEU A 318 8.99 -10.48 -23.52
CA LEU A 318 8.10 -11.07 -22.54
C LEU A 318 7.26 -12.20 -23.17
N ALA A 319 6.93 -13.19 -22.35
CA ALA A 319 5.90 -14.19 -22.67
C ALA A 319 5.23 -14.66 -21.38
N SER A 320 3.93 -15.00 -21.46
CA SER A 320 3.18 -15.54 -20.32
C SER A 320 3.82 -16.82 -19.79
N THR A 321 3.86 -16.98 -18.48
CA THR A 321 4.13 -18.26 -17.83
C THR A 321 2.85 -18.80 -17.20
N SER A 322 2.75 -20.12 -17.05
CA SER A 322 1.58 -20.77 -16.46
C SER A 322 1.46 -20.40 -14.97
N VAL A 323 0.26 -20.06 -14.56
CA VAL A 323 -0.13 -19.91 -13.16
C VAL A 323 -1.29 -20.87 -12.86
N SER A 324 -1.54 -21.17 -11.59
CA SER A 324 -2.68 -21.98 -11.19
C SER A 324 -4.00 -21.34 -11.66
N THR A 325 -4.91 -22.14 -12.22
CA THR A 325 -6.25 -21.68 -12.61
C THR A 325 -7.26 -21.73 -11.46
N THR A 326 -6.85 -22.24 -10.31
CA THR A 326 -7.68 -22.30 -9.10
C THR A 326 -6.81 -21.92 -7.90
N LEU A 327 -7.27 -20.98 -7.10
CA LEU A 327 -6.66 -20.57 -5.84
C LEU A 327 -7.70 -20.67 -4.74
N GLU A 328 -7.30 -21.08 -3.56
CA GLU A 328 -8.19 -21.18 -2.41
C GLU A 328 -8.27 -19.82 -1.67
N ALA A 329 -9.49 -19.41 -1.30
CA ALA A 329 -9.66 -18.25 -0.43
C ALA A 329 -8.92 -18.49 0.90
N GLY A 330 -8.20 -17.47 1.40
CA GLY A 330 -7.32 -17.52 2.57
C GLY A 330 -5.94 -18.11 2.33
N SER A 331 -5.63 -18.51 1.11
CA SER A 331 -4.27 -18.92 0.76
C SER A 331 -3.32 -17.72 0.72
N ILE A 332 -2.09 -17.93 1.19
CA ILE A 332 -1.07 -16.89 1.28
C ILE A 332 0.01 -17.08 0.21
N ASN A 333 0.61 -15.97 -0.21
CA ASN A 333 1.76 -15.93 -1.12
C ASN A 333 1.56 -16.72 -2.42
N GLN A 334 0.34 -16.66 -3.00
CA GLN A 334 -0.04 -17.35 -4.22
C GLN A 334 0.41 -16.57 -5.46
N THR A 335 0.96 -17.27 -6.46
CA THR A 335 1.31 -16.65 -7.74
C THR A 335 0.03 -16.35 -8.52
N ILE A 336 -0.24 -15.07 -8.75
CA ILE A 336 -1.41 -14.58 -9.47
C ILE A 336 -1.09 -14.10 -10.90
N TRP A 337 0.18 -13.91 -11.23
CA TRP A 337 0.66 -13.52 -12.55
C TRP A 337 2.12 -13.95 -12.73
N GLY A 338 2.49 -14.27 -13.95
CA GLY A 338 3.85 -14.66 -14.28
C GLY A 338 4.22 -14.36 -15.73
N SER A 339 5.50 -14.02 -15.92
CA SER A 339 6.10 -13.77 -17.23
C SER A 339 7.53 -14.26 -17.28
N SER A 340 7.92 -14.89 -18.38
CA SER A 340 9.34 -14.94 -18.73
C SER A 340 9.80 -13.54 -19.14
N PHE A 341 11.00 -13.18 -18.75
CA PHE A 341 11.69 -11.94 -19.08
C PHE A 341 13.03 -12.35 -19.73
N THR A 342 13.01 -12.44 -21.06
CA THR A 342 14.20 -12.81 -21.83
C THR A 342 14.98 -11.55 -22.20
N GLN A 343 16.15 -11.41 -21.60
CA GLN A 343 17.05 -10.29 -21.82
C GLN A 343 18.20 -10.72 -22.73
N ALA A 344 18.56 -9.86 -23.69
CA ALA A 344 19.73 -10.04 -24.53
C ALA A 344 20.53 -8.73 -24.68
N GLY A 345 21.81 -8.87 -24.97
CA GLY A 345 22.74 -7.75 -25.03
C GLY A 345 23.24 -7.39 -23.62
N ARG A 346 22.92 -6.19 -23.16
CA ARG A 346 23.38 -5.64 -21.87
C ARG A 346 22.40 -5.90 -20.75
N ALA A 347 22.89 -5.76 -19.51
CA ALA A 347 22.03 -5.71 -18.34
C ALA A 347 21.01 -4.56 -18.45
N VAL A 348 19.89 -4.74 -17.83
CA VAL A 348 18.82 -3.74 -17.76
C VAL A 348 18.41 -3.51 -16.32
N TYR A 349 17.72 -2.41 -16.07
CA TYR A 349 17.09 -2.14 -14.78
C TYR A 349 15.57 -2.11 -14.95
N LEU A 350 14.86 -2.90 -14.16
CA LEU A 350 13.41 -2.82 -14.03
C LEU A 350 13.08 -1.64 -13.10
N LYS A 351 12.37 -0.64 -13.61
CA LYS A 351 11.96 0.57 -12.87
C LYS A 351 10.52 0.52 -12.38
N SER A 352 9.63 -0.10 -13.14
CA SER A 352 8.24 -0.28 -12.71
C SER A 352 7.57 -1.40 -13.48
N LEU A 353 6.54 -1.97 -12.88
CA LEU A 353 5.63 -2.92 -13.51
C LEU A 353 4.22 -2.60 -13.00
N ALA A 354 3.28 -2.39 -13.91
CA ALA A 354 1.87 -2.27 -13.59
C ALA A 354 1.07 -3.31 -14.36
N VAL A 355 0.19 -4.02 -13.67
CA VAL A 355 -0.70 -5.04 -14.26
C VAL A 355 -2.13 -4.77 -13.85
N LYS A 356 -3.09 -5.18 -14.67
CA LYS A 356 -4.52 -5.00 -14.42
C LYS A 356 -5.15 -6.31 -13.98
N VAL A 357 -5.90 -6.25 -12.88
CA VAL A 357 -6.82 -7.30 -12.44
C VAL A 357 -8.15 -7.09 -13.17
N ILE A 358 -8.63 -8.14 -13.82
CA ILE A 358 -9.88 -8.13 -14.60
C ILE A 358 -10.74 -9.29 -14.09
N GLY A 359 -11.95 -9.02 -13.63
CA GLY A 359 -12.84 -10.08 -13.13
C GLY A 359 -13.84 -9.60 -12.10
N SER A 360 -14.42 -10.55 -11.36
CA SER A 360 -15.45 -10.30 -10.36
C SER A 360 -14.94 -10.30 -8.92
N VAL A 361 -13.67 -10.67 -8.70
CA VAL A 361 -13.03 -10.66 -7.36
C VAL A 361 -12.85 -9.21 -6.91
N PRO A 362 -13.30 -8.83 -5.69
CA PRO A 362 -13.09 -7.48 -5.16
C PRO A 362 -11.60 -7.14 -5.00
N ALA A 363 -11.28 -5.87 -5.14
CA ALA A 363 -9.90 -5.38 -5.06
C ALA A 363 -9.24 -5.65 -3.69
N ASP A 364 -10.00 -5.59 -2.60
CA ASP A 364 -9.57 -5.85 -1.23
C ASP A 364 -9.28 -7.32 -0.93
N SER A 365 -9.65 -8.22 -1.85
CA SER A 365 -9.32 -9.65 -1.77
C SER A 365 -7.84 -9.94 -1.95
N PHE A 366 -7.10 -9.02 -2.55
CA PHE A 366 -5.67 -9.16 -2.80
C PHE A 366 -4.87 -8.36 -1.77
N GLN A 367 -4.13 -9.07 -0.91
CA GLN A 367 -3.28 -8.46 0.11
C GLN A 367 -1.83 -8.89 -0.06
N ASN A 368 -0.91 -8.16 0.59
CA ASN A 368 0.52 -8.47 0.57
C ASN A 368 1.09 -8.70 -0.83
N LEU A 369 0.69 -7.85 -1.78
CA LEU A 369 1.14 -7.91 -3.17
C LEU A 369 2.66 -7.73 -3.29
N LYS A 370 3.33 -8.70 -3.88
CA LYS A 370 4.79 -8.77 -3.99
C LYS A 370 5.21 -9.11 -5.41
N LEU A 371 6.24 -8.42 -5.89
CA LEU A 371 6.91 -8.74 -7.14
C LEU A 371 8.19 -9.52 -6.86
N PHE A 372 8.35 -10.63 -7.55
CA PHE A 372 9.53 -11.49 -7.49
C PHE A 372 10.23 -11.53 -8.85
N VAL A 373 11.55 -11.59 -8.82
CA VAL A 373 12.41 -11.87 -9.98
C VAL A 373 13.18 -13.15 -9.69
N SER A 374 12.85 -14.24 -10.39
CA SER A 374 13.43 -15.59 -10.16
C SER A 374 13.46 -15.98 -8.68
N GLY A 375 12.35 -15.79 -7.98
CA GLY A 375 12.19 -16.16 -6.57
C GLY A 375 12.70 -15.12 -5.56
N VAL A 376 13.36 -14.04 -5.99
CA VAL A 376 13.79 -12.94 -5.12
C VAL A 376 12.72 -11.85 -5.10
N GLN A 377 12.21 -11.49 -3.93
CA GLN A 377 11.27 -10.38 -3.78
C GLN A 377 12.00 -9.04 -4.03
N VAL A 378 11.50 -8.24 -4.97
CA VAL A 378 12.14 -6.99 -5.38
C VAL A 378 11.29 -5.75 -5.09
N ALA A 379 9.97 -5.91 -4.99
CA ALA A 379 9.05 -4.82 -4.69
C ALA A 379 7.77 -5.31 -4.02
N THR A 380 7.02 -4.36 -3.45
CA THR A 380 5.66 -4.56 -2.93
C THR A 380 4.73 -3.50 -3.52
N ALA A 381 3.45 -3.83 -3.68
CA ALA A 381 2.42 -2.87 -4.03
C ALA A 381 1.45 -2.66 -2.86
N THR A 382 0.86 -1.49 -2.77
CA THR A 382 -0.06 -1.12 -1.67
C THR A 382 -1.42 -1.80 -1.76
N GLY A 383 -1.83 -2.23 -2.95
CA GLY A 383 -3.13 -2.85 -3.23
C GLY A 383 -3.48 -2.76 -4.70
N VAL A 384 -4.72 -3.15 -5.02
CA VAL A 384 -5.35 -2.92 -6.31
C VAL A 384 -6.04 -1.57 -6.26
N ASP A 385 -5.76 -0.68 -7.20
CA ASP A 385 -6.36 0.66 -7.25
C ASP A 385 -7.81 0.63 -7.77
N ALA A 386 -8.46 1.80 -7.80
CA ALA A 386 -9.84 1.94 -8.28
C ALA A 386 -10.03 1.56 -9.77
N ASN A 387 -8.95 1.53 -10.55
CA ASN A 387 -8.96 1.14 -11.97
C ASN A 387 -8.62 -0.34 -12.16
N GLY A 388 -8.41 -1.08 -11.06
CA GLY A 388 -7.99 -2.47 -11.07
C GLY A 388 -6.50 -2.67 -11.29
N MET A 389 -5.68 -1.63 -11.16
CA MET A 389 -4.23 -1.71 -11.40
C MET A 389 -3.47 -2.08 -10.12
N ILE A 390 -2.47 -2.94 -10.29
CA ILE A 390 -1.43 -3.23 -9.30
C ILE A 390 -0.14 -2.62 -9.83
N THR A 391 0.42 -1.62 -9.15
CA THR A 391 1.64 -0.93 -9.58
C THR A 391 2.78 -1.21 -8.61
N PHE A 392 3.88 -1.73 -9.13
CA PHE A 392 5.16 -1.89 -8.44
C PHE A 392 6.11 -0.80 -8.91
N ASP A 393 6.44 0.11 -8.00
CA ASP A 393 7.34 1.23 -8.27
C ASP A 393 8.73 0.94 -7.69
N LEU A 394 9.71 0.78 -8.57
CA LEU A 394 11.12 0.59 -8.26
C LEU A 394 11.96 1.81 -8.71
N THR A 395 11.34 2.95 -9.04
CA THR A 395 12.06 4.11 -9.57
C THR A 395 13.15 4.63 -8.64
N SER A 396 12.95 4.54 -7.32
CA SER A 396 13.93 4.92 -6.30
C SER A 396 15.06 3.90 -6.11
N ASN A 397 14.80 2.62 -6.43
CA ASN A 397 15.78 1.53 -6.32
C ASN A 397 15.56 0.51 -7.45
N PRO A 398 15.95 0.83 -8.70
CA PRO A 398 15.72 -0.03 -9.85
C PRO A 398 16.44 -1.38 -9.70
N TYR A 399 15.73 -2.46 -10.02
CA TYR A 399 16.28 -3.81 -9.90
C TYR A 399 17.07 -4.20 -11.15
N LYS A 400 18.36 -4.54 -10.98
CA LYS A 400 19.24 -4.96 -12.08
C LYS A 400 18.94 -6.39 -12.53
N ILE A 401 18.74 -6.55 -13.83
CA ILE A 401 18.58 -7.86 -14.50
C ILE A 401 19.68 -8.00 -15.56
N ASP A 402 20.58 -8.95 -15.38
CA ASP A 402 21.76 -9.18 -16.21
C ASP A 402 21.69 -10.48 -17.04
N SER A 403 20.61 -11.23 -16.90
CA SER A 403 20.32 -12.46 -17.65
C SER A 403 18.80 -12.69 -17.67
N SER A 404 18.35 -13.61 -18.51
CA SER A 404 16.94 -13.99 -18.56
C SER A 404 16.41 -14.46 -17.21
N ARG A 405 15.22 -14.01 -16.82
CA ARG A 405 14.59 -14.23 -15.52
C ARG A 405 13.10 -14.53 -15.70
N ASN A 406 12.48 -15.03 -14.63
CA ASN A 406 11.02 -15.04 -14.51
C ASN A 406 10.57 -13.95 -13.57
N LEU A 407 9.54 -13.23 -13.97
CA LEU A 407 8.80 -12.29 -13.12
C LEU A 407 7.57 -12.98 -12.58
N GLU A 408 7.27 -12.82 -11.30
CA GLU A 408 6.07 -13.35 -10.67
C GLU A 408 5.46 -12.29 -9.75
N ILE A 409 4.14 -12.15 -9.81
CA ILE A 409 3.39 -11.39 -8.83
C ILE A 409 2.69 -12.38 -7.92
N ARG A 410 2.91 -12.22 -6.62
CA ARG A 410 2.28 -13.05 -5.59
C ARG A 410 1.44 -12.19 -4.66
N ALA A 411 0.34 -12.79 -4.20
CA ALA A 411 -0.61 -12.16 -3.28
C ALA A 411 -1.15 -13.16 -2.26
N ASP A 412 -1.67 -12.64 -1.17
CA ASP A 412 -2.55 -13.38 -0.27
C ASP A 412 -4.00 -13.18 -0.75
N ILE A 413 -4.75 -14.26 -0.91
CA ILE A 413 -6.15 -14.27 -1.36
C ILE A 413 -7.04 -14.36 -0.14
N VAL A 414 -7.53 -13.24 0.38
CA VAL A 414 -8.23 -13.22 1.68
C VAL A 414 -9.73 -13.49 1.61
N ASN A 415 -10.33 -13.33 0.43
CA ASN A 415 -11.75 -13.62 0.17
C ASN A 415 -12.00 -13.80 -1.34
N GLY A 416 -13.24 -13.78 -1.79
CA GLY A 416 -13.60 -13.84 -3.21
C GLY A 416 -14.04 -15.22 -3.67
N SER A 417 -14.42 -16.11 -2.78
CA SER A 417 -14.94 -17.44 -3.12
C SER A 417 -15.98 -17.41 -4.23
N THR A 418 -15.91 -18.41 -5.12
CA THR A 418 -16.77 -18.60 -6.30
C THR A 418 -16.64 -17.52 -7.38
N ARG A 419 -15.72 -16.57 -7.21
CA ARG A 419 -15.45 -15.50 -8.18
C ARG A 419 -14.21 -15.79 -9.02
N THR A 420 -14.10 -15.08 -10.11
CA THR A 420 -13.02 -15.29 -11.07
C THR A 420 -12.27 -13.98 -11.33
N PHE A 421 -11.00 -14.11 -11.69
CA PHE A 421 -10.17 -13.00 -12.15
C PHE A 421 -9.10 -13.48 -13.13
N SER A 422 -8.53 -12.56 -13.87
CA SER A 422 -7.28 -12.70 -14.60
C SER A 422 -6.40 -11.49 -14.35
N VAL A 423 -5.10 -11.63 -14.55
CA VAL A 423 -4.14 -10.53 -14.39
C VAL A 423 -3.41 -10.35 -15.70
N SER A 424 -3.36 -9.12 -16.20
CA SER A 424 -2.86 -8.82 -17.54
C SER A 424 -1.96 -7.58 -17.54
N LEU A 425 -0.83 -7.66 -18.23
CA LEU A 425 -0.08 -6.50 -18.66
C LEU A 425 -0.80 -5.89 -19.86
N GLN A 426 -1.37 -4.69 -19.71
CA GLN A 426 -2.26 -4.11 -20.72
C GLN A 426 -1.52 -3.37 -21.84
N ASN A 427 -0.35 -2.83 -21.55
CA ASN A 427 0.43 -2.03 -22.48
C ASN A 427 1.93 -2.23 -22.24
N VAL A 428 2.75 -2.14 -23.29
CA VAL A 428 4.22 -2.18 -23.16
C VAL A 428 4.76 -1.06 -22.28
N ALA A 429 4.08 0.08 -22.21
CA ALA A 429 4.46 1.20 -21.36
C ALA A 429 4.16 0.97 -19.87
N ASP A 430 3.39 -0.07 -19.51
CA ASP A 430 3.11 -0.45 -18.12
C ASP A 430 4.28 -1.21 -17.47
N ILE A 431 5.30 -1.59 -18.25
CA ILE A 431 6.58 -2.07 -17.75
C ILE A 431 7.70 -1.15 -18.19
N GLN A 432 8.39 -0.52 -17.25
CA GLN A 432 9.49 0.38 -17.58
C GLN A 432 10.83 -0.31 -17.30
N VAL A 433 11.55 -0.54 -18.38
CA VAL A 433 12.89 -1.15 -18.37
C VAL A 433 13.87 -0.15 -18.97
N ILE A 434 15.02 0.02 -18.34
CA ILE A 434 16.07 0.91 -18.83
C ILE A 434 17.35 0.14 -19.13
N ASP A 435 18.03 0.52 -20.22
CA ASP A 435 19.38 0.04 -20.54
C ASP A 435 20.37 0.51 -19.49
N SER A 436 21.20 -0.40 -18.96
CA SER A 436 22.11 -0.08 -17.86
C SER A 436 23.26 0.84 -18.24
N ASN A 437 23.57 0.97 -19.52
CA ASN A 437 24.68 1.78 -20.02
C ASN A 437 24.22 3.19 -20.44
N TYR A 438 23.12 3.25 -21.18
CA TYR A 438 22.59 4.52 -21.68
C TYR A 438 21.62 5.19 -20.69
N ASN A 439 21.13 4.46 -19.70
CA ASN A 439 20.13 4.92 -18.73
C ASN A 439 18.85 5.47 -19.39
N ILE A 440 18.41 4.85 -20.47
CA ILE A 440 17.20 5.19 -21.23
C ILE A 440 16.21 4.04 -21.23
N GLY A 441 14.93 4.36 -21.40
CA GLY A 441 13.88 3.37 -21.59
C GLY A 441 14.07 2.56 -22.87
N ILE A 442 13.88 1.25 -22.79
CA ILE A 442 13.88 0.34 -23.94
C ILE A 442 12.49 -0.27 -24.10
N SER A 443 12.08 -0.44 -25.36
CA SER A 443 10.81 -1.09 -25.66
C SER A 443 10.89 -2.58 -25.35
N VAL A 444 9.82 -3.12 -24.78
CA VAL A 444 9.68 -4.56 -24.50
C VAL A 444 8.92 -5.17 -25.68
N ALA A 445 9.43 -6.28 -26.20
CA ALA A 445 8.83 -7.03 -27.28
C ALA A 445 8.09 -8.28 -26.76
N GLY A 446 7.43 -8.99 -27.67
CA GLY A 446 6.73 -10.24 -27.37
C GLY A 446 5.24 -10.06 -27.10
N THR A 447 4.63 -11.11 -26.57
CA THR A 447 3.22 -11.10 -26.21
C THR A 447 3.05 -10.54 -24.81
N LEU A 448 2.14 -9.57 -24.63
CA LEU A 448 1.85 -9.00 -23.31
C LEU A 448 1.30 -10.09 -22.40
N PRO A 449 1.96 -10.39 -21.27
CA PRO A 449 1.59 -11.51 -20.41
C PRO A 449 0.22 -11.30 -19.78
N THR A 450 -0.66 -12.27 -20.03
CA THR A 450 -2.01 -12.34 -19.46
C THR A 450 -2.23 -13.75 -18.94
N THR A 451 -2.79 -13.87 -17.73
CA THR A 451 -3.13 -15.18 -17.17
C THR A 451 -4.43 -15.71 -17.78
N ASN A 452 -4.59 -17.03 -17.75
CA ASN A 452 -5.91 -17.64 -17.88
C ASN A 452 -6.82 -17.15 -16.74
N THR A 453 -8.13 -17.36 -16.89
CA THR A 453 -9.07 -17.09 -15.81
C THR A 453 -8.74 -17.95 -14.60
N ILE A 454 -8.55 -17.31 -13.45
CA ILE A 454 -8.30 -17.94 -12.16
C ILE A 454 -9.61 -17.92 -11.36
N THR A 455 -10.02 -19.08 -10.86
CA THR A 455 -11.19 -19.22 -10.00
C THR A 455 -10.75 -19.26 -8.54
N VAL A 456 -11.37 -18.46 -7.69
CA VAL A 456 -11.18 -18.55 -6.24
C VAL A 456 -12.14 -19.59 -5.70
N SER A 457 -11.60 -20.72 -5.21
CA SER A 457 -12.40 -21.75 -4.55
C SER A 457 -12.74 -21.34 -3.11
N GLY A 458 -13.84 -21.90 -2.58
CA GLY A 458 -14.25 -21.64 -1.20
C GLY A 458 -13.25 -22.18 -0.18
N GLY A 459 -13.26 -21.59 1.00
CA GLY A 459 -12.55 -22.12 2.15
C GLY A 459 -13.16 -23.44 2.64
N THR A 460 -12.47 -24.10 3.55
CA THR A 460 -12.89 -25.40 4.11
C THR A 460 -13.06 -25.32 5.63
N LEU A 461 -14.03 -26.08 6.16
CA LEU A 461 -14.21 -26.30 7.59
C LEU A 461 -13.75 -27.72 7.94
N ALA A 462 -12.67 -27.85 8.67
CA ALA A 462 -12.22 -29.13 9.18
C ALA A 462 -12.78 -29.34 10.60
N ILE A 463 -13.38 -30.51 10.83
CA ILE A 463 -13.81 -30.95 12.14
C ILE A 463 -13.09 -32.26 12.44
N SER A 464 -12.38 -32.32 13.54
CA SER A 464 -11.67 -33.49 14.01
C SER A 464 -12.06 -33.80 15.46
N LEU A 465 -12.01 -35.07 15.82
CA LEU A 465 -12.26 -35.49 17.19
C LEU A 465 -11.21 -34.87 18.13
N ASP A 466 -11.65 -34.36 19.26
CA ASP A 466 -10.75 -33.90 20.31
C ASP A 466 -10.42 -35.09 21.23
N SER A 467 -9.21 -35.59 21.15
CA SER A 467 -8.72 -36.72 21.93
C SER A 467 -8.61 -36.46 23.46
N THR A 468 -8.84 -35.21 23.88
CA THR A 468 -8.83 -34.88 25.33
C THR A 468 -10.06 -35.37 26.07
N LEU A 469 -11.16 -35.64 25.34
CA LEU A 469 -12.32 -36.35 25.90
C LEU A 469 -12.13 -37.85 25.68
N GLY A 470 -11.52 -38.50 26.63
CA GLY A 470 -11.40 -39.97 26.62
C GLY A 470 -12.69 -40.70 26.98
N SER A 471 -12.74 -42.01 26.72
CA SER A 471 -13.79 -42.86 27.28
C SER A 471 -13.73 -42.81 28.81
N SER A 472 -14.86 -42.57 29.46
CA SER A 472 -14.96 -42.50 30.91
C SER A 472 -16.27 -43.12 31.41
N ASP A 473 -16.22 -43.71 32.60
CA ASP A 473 -17.41 -44.17 33.29
C ASP A 473 -18.20 -42.96 33.82
N VAL A 474 -19.50 -42.97 33.60
CA VAL A 474 -20.41 -41.90 34.03
C VAL A 474 -21.50 -42.48 34.89
N VAL A 475 -21.86 -41.74 35.96
CA VAL A 475 -22.91 -42.15 36.90
C VAL A 475 -24.27 -42.15 36.19
N LEU A 476 -25.05 -43.18 36.42
CA LEU A 476 -26.42 -43.30 35.91
C LEU A 476 -27.27 -42.07 36.24
N GLY A 477 -28.00 -41.56 35.25
CA GLY A 477 -28.89 -40.43 35.39
C GLY A 477 -28.19 -39.08 35.50
N SER A 478 -26.87 -39.02 35.28
CA SER A 478 -26.13 -37.76 35.22
C SER A 478 -26.70 -36.80 34.16
N THR A 479 -26.66 -35.53 34.49
CA THR A 479 -27.15 -34.45 33.62
C THR A 479 -26.02 -33.56 33.13
N GLY A 480 -26.15 -33.00 31.94
CA GLY A 480 -25.17 -32.09 31.33
C GLY A 480 -23.81 -32.74 31.07
N VAL A 481 -23.77 -34.04 30.88
CA VAL A 481 -22.52 -34.79 30.64
C VAL A 481 -21.93 -34.42 29.30
N SER A 482 -20.61 -34.19 29.25
CA SER A 482 -19.86 -34.02 27.99
C SER A 482 -19.80 -35.39 27.29
N LEU A 483 -20.49 -35.50 26.16
CA LEU A 483 -20.69 -36.73 25.43
C LEU A 483 -19.75 -36.87 24.21
N ALA A 484 -19.42 -35.74 23.59
CA ALA A 484 -18.46 -35.69 22.52
C ALA A 484 -17.83 -34.31 22.44
N LYS A 485 -16.58 -34.24 21.99
CA LYS A 485 -15.81 -33.03 21.85
C LYS A 485 -15.03 -33.04 20.56
N TYR A 486 -15.08 -31.94 19.81
CA TYR A 486 -14.46 -31.81 18.53
C TYR A 486 -13.66 -30.50 18.45
N THR A 487 -12.54 -30.55 17.74
CA THR A 487 -11.79 -29.39 17.30
C THR A 487 -12.31 -28.97 15.93
N VAL A 488 -12.76 -27.72 15.80
CA VAL A 488 -13.29 -27.15 14.58
C VAL A 488 -12.35 -26.06 14.10
N LYS A 489 -11.88 -26.14 12.86
CA LYS A 489 -10.97 -25.16 12.29
C LYS A 489 -11.43 -24.71 10.91
N ALA A 490 -11.53 -23.39 10.71
CA ALA A 490 -11.80 -22.83 9.39
C ALA A 490 -10.49 -22.53 8.66
N TYR A 491 -10.41 -22.96 7.41
CA TYR A 491 -9.32 -22.65 6.51
C TYR A 491 -9.85 -21.75 5.40
N GLY A 492 -9.06 -20.76 5.07
CA GLY A 492 -9.33 -19.89 3.96
C GLY A 492 -10.18 -18.70 4.33
N GLU A 493 -11.43 -18.87 4.62
CA GLU A 493 -12.38 -17.80 4.92
C GLU A 493 -13.22 -18.12 6.17
N ASN A 494 -14.01 -17.14 6.61
CA ASN A 494 -14.95 -17.35 7.72
C ASN A 494 -16.01 -18.37 7.33
N MET A 495 -16.15 -19.43 8.13
CA MET A 495 -17.06 -20.52 7.87
C MET A 495 -18.26 -20.46 8.79
N LYS A 496 -19.46 -20.51 8.22
CA LYS A 496 -20.72 -20.57 8.95
C LYS A 496 -21.40 -21.91 8.75
N THR A 497 -21.76 -22.54 9.86
CA THR A 497 -22.57 -23.76 9.87
C THR A 497 -23.96 -23.43 10.41
N SER A 498 -24.99 -23.64 9.57
CA SER A 498 -26.36 -23.28 9.93
C SER A 498 -27.09 -24.36 10.72
N TYR A 499 -26.65 -25.61 10.63
CA TYR A 499 -27.18 -26.76 11.36
C TYR A 499 -26.16 -27.90 11.45
N LEU A 500 -26.29 -28.74 12.48
CA LEU A 500 -25.51 -29.95 12.68
C LEU A 500 -26.44 -31.12 12.98
N LYS A 501 -26.09 -32.33 12.54
CA LYS A 501 -26.81 -33.55 12.87
C LYS A 501 -26.01 -34.38 13.85
N VAL A 502 -26.67 -34.75 14.93
CA VAL A 502 -26.12 -35.60 16.01
C VAL A 502 -26.85 -36.91 16.03
N ALA A 503 -26.10 -38.01 15.95
CA ALA A 503 -26.60 -39.38 16.19
C ALA A 503 -26.07 -39.91 17.52
N ALA A 504 -26.83 -40.73 18.18
CA ALA A 504 -26.43 -41.38 19.43
C ALA A 504 -26.80 -42.88 19.38
N SER A 505 -26.03 -43.70 20.08
CA SER A 505 -26.32 -45.14 20.22
C SER A 505 -27.41 -45.46 21.21
N GLN A 506 -27.78 -44.48 22.05
CA GLN A 506 -28.83 -44.59 23.07
C GLN A 506 -29.70 -43.32 22.99
N ASP A 507 -30.95 -43.41 23.47
CA ASP A 507 -31.81 -42.22 23.60
C ASP A 507 -31.28 -41.31 24.67
N LEU A 508 -31.12 -40.01 24.32
CA LEU A 508 -30.59 -38.98 25.23
C LEU A 508 -31.57 -37.82 25.32
N THR A 509 -31.60 -37.14 26.47
CA THR A 509 -32.41 -35.95 26.66
C THR A 509 -31.53 -34.72 26.90
N ASN A 510 -32.12 -33.53 26.67
CA ASN A 510 -31.49 -32.24 26.91
C ASN A 510 -30.13 -32.06 26.21
N VAL A 511 -29.95 -32.67 25.04
CA VAL A 511 -28.72 -32.56 24.29
C VAL A 511 -28.61 -31.13 23.75
N THR A 512 -27.47 -30.50 23.99
CA THR A 512 -27.18 -29.12 23.63
C THR A 512 -25.76 -29.03 23.06
N LEU A 513 -25.57 -28.23 22.03
CA LEU A 513 -24.28 -27.96 21.39
C LEU A 513 -23.64 -26.70 22.00
N TYR A 514 -22.36 -26.77 22.27
CA TYR A 514 -21.57 -25.68 22.83
C TYR A 514 -20.37 -25.38 21.93
N LEU A 515 -20.10 -24.11 21.69
CA LEU A 515 -18.90 -23.64 20.99
C LEU A 515 -18.06 -22.81 21.95
N ASN A 516 -16.83 -23.24 22.22
CA ASN A 516 -15.94 -22.61 23.19
C ASN A 516 -16.61 -22.39 24.55
N GLY A 517 -17.43 -23.37 25.01
CA GLY A 517 -18.15 -23.34 26.28
C GLY A 517 -19.47 -22.57 26.29
N SER A 518 -19.84 -21.86 25.22
CA SER A 518 -21.11 -21.15 25.08
C SER A 518 -22.13 -21.99 24.31
N SER A 519 -23.38 -22.09 24.77
CA SER A 519 -24.44 -22.79 24.07
C SER A 519 -24.74 -22.12 22.73
N ILE A 520 -24.79 -22.93 21.65
CA ILE A 520 -25.07 -22.49 20.26
C ILE A 520 -26.35 -23.08 19.71
N SER A 521 -27.04 -23.94 20.45
CA SER A 521 -28.31 -24.55 20.03
C SER A 521 -29.34 -24.55 21.16
N SER A 522 -30.60 -24.70 20.81
CA SER A 522 -31.61 -25.12 21.76
C SER A 522 -31.38 -26.57 22.20
N SER A 523 -31.82 -26.90 23.39
CA SER A 523 -31.81 -28.27 23.93
C SER A 523 -32.83 -29.13 23.18
N GLN A 524 -32.43 -30.35 22.78
CA GLN A 524 -33.30 -31.32 22.11
C GLN A 524 -33.05 -32.74 22.64
N ASN A 525 -34.04 -33.63 22.44
CA ASN A 525 -33.84 -35.05 22.64
C ASN A 525 -33.22 -35.66 21.38
N VAL A 526 -32.27 -36.57 21.56
CA VAL A 526 -31.62 -37.32 20.48
C VAL A 526 -32.06 -38.78 20.56
N SER A 527 -32.60 -39.27 19.44
CA SER A 527 -33.03 -40.68 19.34
C SER A 527 -31.85 -41.57 18.96
N SER A 528 -31.88 -42.80 19.47
CA SER A 528 -30.94 -43.86 19.08
C SER A 528 -31.19 -44.39 17.66
N THR A 529 -32.36 -44.12 17.07
CA THR A 529 -32.75 -44.65 15.75
C THR A 529 -32.55 -43.65 14.62
N THR A 530 -32.61 -42.35 14.87
CA THR A 530 -32.53 -41.29 13.87
C THR A 530 -31.68 -40.12 14.36
N ALA A 531 -30.81 -39.63 13.50
CA ALA A 531 -30.01 -38.44 13.82
C ALA A 531 -30.89 -37.18 13.97
N THR A 532 -30.64 -36.43 15.03
CA THR A 532 -31.37 -35.20 15.33
C THR A 532 -30.65 -33.99 14.75
N THR A 533 -31.40 -33.10 14.09
CA THR A 533 -30.87 -31.86 13.49
C THR A 533 -30.94 -30.70 14.49
N PHE A 534 -29.82 -30.10 14.79
CA PHE A 534 -29.69 -28.89 15.60
C PHE A 534 -29.56 -27.69 14.71
N SER A 535 -30.54 -26.80 14.72
CA SER A 535 -30.48 -25.52 14.00
C SER A 535 -29.62 -24.52 14.77
N LEU A 536 -28.62 -23.96 14.11
CA LEU A 536 -27.63 -23.06 14.73
C LEU A 536 -27.80 -21.60 14.27
N GLY A 537 -28.51 -21.37 13.17
CA GLY A 537 -28.68 -20.04 12.62
C GLY A 537 -27.34 -19.38 12.30
N SER A 538 -26.98 -18.36 13.08
CA SER A 538 -25.68 -17.68 12.99
C SER A 538 -24.79 -17.88 14.22
N SER A 539 -25.12 -18.86 15.09
CA SER A 539 -24.39 -19.05 16.34
C SER A 539 -23.07 -19.82 16.16
N MET A 540 -22.89 -20.51 15.03
CA MET A 540 -21.63 -21.19 14.70
C MET A 540 -20.95 -20.51 13.52
N ILE A 541 -20.10 -19.52 13.81
CA ILE A 541 -19.21 -18.88 12.84
C ILE A 541 -17.78 -19.06 13.36
N ILE A 542 -16.95 -19.68 12.53
CA ILE A 542 -15.51 -19.88 12.81
C ILE A 542 -14.75 -18.94 11.89
N ASN A 543 -13.96 -18.04 12.45
CA ASN A 543 -13.17 -17.10 11.68
C ASN A 543 -12.02 -17.80 10.96
N ALA A 544 -11.66 -17.31 9.80
CA ALA A 544 -10.55 -17.83 9.01
C ALA A 544 -9.27 -18.02 9.83
N GLY A 545 -8.66 -19.18 9.72
CA GLY A 545 -7.42 -19.52 10.42
C GLY A 545 -7.58 -19.80 11.91
N THR A 546 -8.78 -19.63 12.50
CA THR A 546 -9.01 -19.88 13.92
C THR A 546 -9.50 -21.30 14.19
N THR A 547 -9.27 -21.74 15.41
CA THR A 547 -9.73 -23.03 15.94
C THR A 547 -10.71 -22.79 17.07
N ALA A 548 -11.80 -23.57 17.10
CA ALA A 548 -12.80 -23.56 18.16
C ALA A 548 -13.05 -24.98 18.66
N THR A 549 -13.54 -25.10 19.87
CA THR A 549 -13.98 -26.38 20.46
C THR A 549 -15.49 -26.48 20.36
N LEU A 550 -15.98 -27.51 19.68
CA LEU A 550 -17.39 -27.89 19.65
C LEU A 550 -17.61 -29.05 20.64
N GLU A 551 -18.50 -28.87 21.57
CA GLU A 551 -18.81 -29.87 22.59
C GLU A 551 -20.31 -30.22 22.54
N ILE A 552 -20.64 -31.50 22.66
CA ILE A 552 -22.00 -32.01 22.77
C ILE A 552 -22.22 -32.45 24.21
N ARG A 553 -23.18 -31.85 24.88
CA ARG A 553 -23.57 -32.24 26.25
C ARG A 553 -25.00 -32.68 26.25
N GLY A 554 -25.33 -33.63 27.16
CA GLY A 554 -26.68 -34.11 27.32
C GLY A 554 -26.88 -34.88 28.63
N ASP A 555 -28.12 -35.26 28.87
CA ASP A 555 -28.50 -36.07 30.05
C ASP A 555 -28.59 -37.54 29.64
N LEU A 556 -28.05 -38.41 30.47
CA LEU A 556 -28.08 -39.86 30.29
C LEU A 556 -29.44 -40.46 30.72
N LYS A 557 -30.50 -39.94 30.08
CA LYS A 557 -31.89 -40.34 30.26
C LYS A 557 -32.61 -40.39 28.93
N ASN A 558 -33.60 -41.27 28.78
CA ASN A 558 -34.50 -41.28 27.65
C ASN A 558 -35.61 -40.22 27.80
N ALA A 559 -36.45 -40.04 26.76
CA ALA A 559 -37.56 -39.10 26.76
C ALA A 559 -38.60 -39.30 27.89
N ALA A 560 -38.72 -40.50 28.41
CA ALA A 560 -39.57 -40.81 29.56
C ALA A 560 -38.93 -40.52 30.92
N GLY A 561 -37.69 -39.97 30.93
CA GLY A 561 -36.94 -39.66 32.15
C GLY A 561 -36.25 -40.87 32.79
N THR A 562 -36.33 -42.06 32.14
CA THR A 562 -35.69 -43.29 32.62
C THR A 562 -34.19 -43.23 32.32
N SER A 563 -33.35 -43.56 33.30
CA SER A 563 -31.90 -43.65 33.10
C SER A 563 -31.55 -44.78 32.12
N ILE A 564 -30.47 -44.54 31.34
CA ILE A 564 -29.91 -45.57 30.46
C ILE A 564 -29.50 -46.79 31.30
N ALA A 565 -29.64 -48.01 30.76
CA ALA A 565 -29.32 -49.23 31.48
C ALA A 565 -27.85 -49.28 31.93
N THR A 566 -27.59 -49.88 33.08
CA THR A 566 -26.24 -50.12 33.63
C THR A 566 -25.40 -50.89 32.60
N SER A 567 -24.12 -50.59 32.50
CA SER A 567 -23.17 -51.20 31.56
C SER A 567 -23.45 -50.94 30.07
N SER A 568 -24.31 -49.97 29.74
CA SER A 568 -24.50 -49.53 28.35
C SER A 568 -23.41 -48.57 27.94
N THR A 569 -22.91 -48.74 26.71
CA THR A 569 -22.00 -47.79 26.07
C THR A 569 -22.82 -46.74 25.34
N VAL A 570 -22.55 -45.48 25.57
CA VAL A 570 -23.14 -44.35 24.87
C VAL A 570 -22.11 -43.81 23.87
N ILE A 571 -22.42 -43.87 22.59
CA ILE A 571 -21.60 -43.31 21.50
C ILE A 571 -22.39 -42.18 20.87
N VAL A 572 -21.77 -40.98 20.81
CA VAL A 572 -22.36 -39.81 20.16
C VAL A 572 -21.51 -39.43 18.97
N THR A 573 -22.17 -39.29 17.84
CA THR A 573 -21.52 -39.04 16.54
C THR A 573 -22.07 -37.77 15.90
N LEU A 574 -21.20 -36.93 15.41
CA LEU A 574 -21.55 -35.80 14.57
C LEU A 574 -21.56 -36.27 13.09
N GLN A 575 -22.69 -36.14 12.42
CA GLN A 575 -22.80 -36.51 11.02
C GLN A 575 -22.38 -35.37 10.10
N SER A 576 -21.68 -35.68 8.99
CA SER A 576 -21.28 -34.71 7.99
C SER A 576 -22.43 -34.30 7.09
N TYR A 577 -22.47 -33.04 6.68
CA TYR A 577 -23.34 -32.52 5.64
C TYR A 577 -22.87 -31.15 5.13
N THR A 578 -23.46 -30.71 4.03
CA THR A 578 -23.08 -29.49 3.36
C THR A 578 -23.54 -28.26 4.14
N ASN A 579 -22.67 -27.32 4.31
CA ASN A 579 -22.96 -26.00 4.82
C ASN A 579 -23.47 -25.08 3.70
N ASN A 580 -24.29 -24.10 4.02
CA ASN A 580 -25.09 -23.41 3.01
C ASN A 580 -24.71 -21.97 2.70
N THR A 581 -23.72 -21.37 3.34
CA THR A 581 -23.51 -19.91 3.17
C THR A 581 -22.12 -19.45 2.83
N GLN A 582 -21.07 -20.10 3.29
CA GLN A 582 -19.70 -19.62 3.08
C GLN A 582 -18.70 -20.76 2.85
N GLY A 583 -19.18 -21.93 2.53
CA GLY A 583 -18.36 -23.09 2.25
C GLY A 583 -19.08 -24.40 2.51
N SER A 584 -18.43 -25.49 2.18
CA SER A 584 -18.94 -26.85 2.36
C SER A 584 -18.27 -27.50 3.56
N TYR A 585 -19.06 -28.07 4.45
CA TYR A 585 -18.56 -28.98 5.45
C TYR A 585 -18.55 -30.40 4.86
N SER A 586 -17.37 -30.95 4.66
CA SER A 586 -17.19 -32.32 4.17
C SER A 586 -16.07 -33.00 4.93
N SER A 587 -16.34 -33.54 6.10
CA SER A 587 -15.41 -34.48 6.72
C SER A 587 -16.15 -35.74 7.14
N ALA A 588 -15.54 -36.89 6.87
CA ALA A 588 -15.94 -38.12 7.51
C ALA A 588 -15.64 -37.98 9.00
N LEU A 589 -16.69 -37.93 9.80
CA LEU A 589 -16.55 -37.84 11.24
C LEU A 589 -16.27 -39.20 11.81
N THR A 590 -15.26 -39.25 12.66
CA THR A 590 -14.93 -40.46 13.39
C THR A 590 -15.90 -40.62 14.54
N THR A 591 -16.49 -41.81 14.63
CA THR A 591 -17.29 -42.22 15.80
C THR A 591 -16.39 -42.36 17.03
N TYR A 592 -16.90 -42.00 18.16
CA TYR A 592 -16.36 -42.33 19.46
C TYR A 592 -17.04 -43.55 20.01
#